data_bed8d19b23e9d1beefb66f27c0f34d94
#
_entry.id   bed8d19b23e9d1beefb66f27c0f34d94
#
_cell.length_a   1.000
_cell.length_b   1.000
_cell.length_c   1.000
_cell.angle_alpha   90.00
_cell.angle_beta   90.00
_cell.angle_gamma   90.00
#
_symmetry.space_group_name_H-M   'P 1'
#
loop_
_entity.id
_entity.type
_entity.pdbx_description
1 polymer ?
#
loop_
_entity_poly.entity_id
_entity_poly.type
_entity_poly.pdbx_seq_one_letter_code
_entity_poly.pdbx_strand_id
1 'polypeptide(L)'
;MAETRFDVLCIGNAIVDVLAKVDDSFLAKHGLTKGMMRLIDEETAERLYADMGPAIEISGGSAGNTAAGIASFGSRAAYFGKIKNDQLGDVFTHDLRSQGVSFNSQRATEGPATARSFVLVTADGERTMNTYLGACVNLTTADIDPDIVAAAQITYMEGYLWDRPEAKEAFQRAARMARDAGRKTAITLSDSFCVDRHRDSFLELIRNQIDIVFANEGEICSLYQTSQFEAARESVRRDCEIAVLTRSERGSEILQGDKSWTVPARAIAKVVDATGAGDLFAAGFLHGLTSGKPLDHCAKLGALAAAEVISHMGARPEVNLAEHGRAAGLL
;
A
#
# COMPACT_ATOMS: atom_id res chain seq x y z
N MET A 1 5.03 3.18 28.80
CA MET A 1 5.11 2.65 27.42
C MET A 1 6.51 2.86 26.93
N ALA A 2 7.11 1.88 26.25
CA ALA A 2 8.43 2.06 25.64
C ALA A 2 8.38 3.21 24.61
N GLU A 3 9.48 3.94 24.49
CA GLU A 3 9.61 5.04 23.52
C GLU A 3 9.49 4.49 22.09
N THR A 4 8.72 5.18 21.23
CA THR A 4 8.54 4.77 19.83
C THR A 4 9.70 5.28 18.99
N ARG A 5 10.36 4.39 18.24
CA ARG A 5 11.39 4.73 17.24
C ARG A 5 10.78 5.04 15.88
N PHE A 6 9.64 4.42 15.58
CA PHE A 6 8.92 4.57 14.31
C PHE A 6 7.51 5.09 14.55
N ASP A 7 7.05 5.92 13.64
CA ASP A 7 5.68 6.41 13.64
C ASP A 7 4.78 5.35 12.98
N VAL A 8 5.23 4.76 11.86
CA VAL A 8 4.51 3.66 11.19
C VAL A 8 5.48 2.57 10.75
N LEU A 9 5.13 1.32 11.04
CA LEU A 9 5.69 0.13 10.40
C LEU A 9 4.72 -0.35 9.33
N CYS A 10 5.15 -0.41 8.08
CA CYS A 10 4.38 -0.98 6.98
C CYS A 10 4.81 -2.42 6.70
N ILE A 11 3.86 -3.34 6.45
CA ILE A 11 4.10 -4.74 6.10
C ILE A 11 3.38 -5.03 4.79
N GLY A 12 4.11 -5.44 3.75
CA GLY A 12 3.51 -5.68 2.44
C GLY A 12 4.41 -6.39 1.43
N ASN A 13 3.93 -6.48 0.21
CA ASN A 13 4.65 -7.07 -0.92
C ASN A 13 5.81 -6.17 -1.35
N ALA A 14 7.04 -6.66 -1.20
CA ALA A 14 8.24 -5.99 -1.68
C ALA A 14 8.40 -6.27 -3.18
N ILE A 15 7.95 -5.35 -4.02
CA ILE A 15 7.90 -5.46 -5.48
C ILE A 15 8.75 -4.36 -6.10
N VAL A 16 9.55 -4.70 -7.11
CA VAL A 16 10.23 -3.69 -7.96
C VAL A 16 9.34 -3.39 -9.16
N ASP A 17 8.98 -2.15 -9.36
CA ASP A 17 8.30 -1.70 -10.57
C ASP A 17 9.34 -1.46 -11.67
N VAL A 18 9.13 -2.12 -12.81
CA VAL A 18 9.97 -2.04 -14.01
C VAL A 18 9.18 -1.29 -15.08
N LEU A 19 9.44 0.01 -15.20
CA LEU A 19 8.68 0.90 -16.08
C LEU A 19 9.35 1.01 -17.45
N ALA A 20 8.64 0.69 -18.51
CA ALA A 20 9.14 0.82 -19.88
C ALA A 20 8.09 1.40 -20.82
N LYS A 21 8.56 2.19 -21.80
CA LYS A 21 7.74 2.59 -22.94
C LYS A 21 7.75 1.49 -23.98
N VAL A 22 6.57 1.10 -24.43
CA VAL A 22 6.37 0.05 -25.46
C VAL A 22 5.35 0.53 -26.49
N ASP A 23 5.31 -0.16 -27.62
CA ASP A 23 4.23 -0.01 -28.61
C ASP A 23 3.19 -1.13 -28.51
N ASP A 24 2.07 -0.97 -29.21
CA ASP A 24 1.00 -1.96 -29.24
C ASP A 24 1.45 -3.31 -29.84
N SER A 25 2.48 -3.31 -30.70
CA SER A 25 3.03 -4.54 -31.28
C SER A 25 3.77 -5.37 -30.24
N PHE A 26 4.44 -4.74 -29.27
CA PHE A 26 5.05 -5.42 -28.13
C PHE A 26 3.98 -6.13 -27.28
N LEU A 27 2.89 -5.42 -26.95
CA LEU A 27 1.78 -6.02 -26.21
C LEU A 27 1.19 -7.22 -26.96
N ALA A 28 0.94 -7.09 -28.26
CA ALA A 28 0.41 -8.16 -29.08
C ALA A 28 1.36 -9.35 -29.16
N LYS A 29 2.69 -9.14 -29.35
CA LYS A 29 3.72 -10.18 -29.36
C LYS A 29 3.68 -11.05 -28.09
N HIS A 30 3.44 -10.44 -26.94
CA HIS A 30 3.41 -11.12 -25.63
C HIS A 30 2.01 -11.54 -25.18
N GLY A 31 0.98 -11.35 -26.01
CA GLY A 31 -0.42 -11.68 -25.68
C GLY A 31 -0.91 -10.93 -24.46
N LEU A 32 -0.50 -9.65 -24.31
CA LEU A 32 -0.90 -8.77 -23.22
C LEU A 32 -2.13 -7.96 -23.61
N THR A 33 -3.12 -7.92 -22.73
CA THR A 33 -4.30 -7.08 -22.94
C THR A 33 -4.00 -5.67 -22.43
N LYS A 34 -4.00 -4.69 -23.32
CA LYS A 34 -3.76 -3.29 -23.00
C LYS A 34 -4.67 -2.79 -21.90
N GLY A 35 -4.11 -2.04 -20.95
CA GLY A 35 -4.85 -1.46 -19.83
C GLY A 35 -5.17 -2.43 -18.69
N MET A 36 -4.78 -3.70 -18.81
CA MET A 36 -5.08 -4.72 -17.80
C MET A 36 -3.89 -4.99 -16.88
N MET A 37 -4.20 -5.34 -15.62
CA MET A 37 -3.25 -5.94 -14.69
C MET A 37 -3.47 -7.44 -14.64
N ARG A 38 -2.38 -8.20 -14.69
CA ARG A 38 -2.41 -9.66 -14.49
C ARG A 38 -1.20 -10.15 -13.70
N LEU A 39 -1.38 -11.26 -13.00
CA LEU A 39 -0.27 -12.01 -12.43
C LEU A 39 0.35 -12.91 -13.50
N ILE A 40 1.68 -12.99 -13.48
CA ILE A 40 2.47 -13.83 -14.41
C ILE A 40 3.42 -14.73 -13.63
N ASP A 41 3.87 -15.81 -14.27
CA ASP A 41 4.91 -16.69 -13.75
C ASP A 41 6.33 -16.16 -14.02
N GLU A 42 7.33 -16.83 -13.46
CA GLU A 42 8.74 -16.44 -13.57
C GLU A 42 9.23 -16.51 -15.02
N GLU A 43 8.86 -17.55 -15.78
CA GLU A 43 9.25 -17.71 -17.18
C GLU A 43 8.73 -16.54 -18.04
N THR A 44 7.48 -16.17 -17.85
CA THR A 44 6.88 -15.01 -18.54
C THR A 44 7.57 -13.71 -18.15
N ALA A 45 7.90 -13.55 -16.86
CA ALA A 45 8.61 -12.38 -16.36
C ALA A 45 10.01 -12.26 -16.96
N GLU A 46 10.79 -13.36 -17.05
CA GLU A 46 12.09 -13.38 -17.68
C GLU A 46 12.01 -13.04 -19.18
N ARG A 47 11.04 -13.61 -19.88
CA ARG A 47 10.83 -13.34 -21.31
C ARG A 47 10.44 -11.89 -21.58
N LEU A 48 9.57 -11.30 -20.75
CA LEU A 48 9.22 -9.89 -20.88
C LEU A 48 10.44 -8.99 -20.65
N TYR A 49 11.22 -9.28 -19.61
CA TYR A 49 12.41 -8.50 -19.28
C TYR A 49 13.47 -8.56 -20.38
N ALA A 50 13.69 -9.75 -20.96
CA ALA A 50 14.67 -9.93 -22.03
C ALA A 50 14.28 -9.22 -23.35
N ASP A 51 12.99 -9.11 -23.62
CA ASP A 51 12.47 -8.55 -24.86
C ASP A 51 12.19 -7.03 -24.79
N MET A 52 12.09 -6.46 -23.57
CA MET A 52 11.78 -5.04 -23.41
C MET A 52 13.00 -4.15 -23.66
N GLY A 53 12.75 -2.91 -24.06
CA GLY A 53 13.78 -1.89 -24.21
C GLY A 53 14.23 -1.32 -22.85
N PRO A 54 14.93 -0.16 -22.86
CA PRO A 54 15.37 0.51 -21.64
C PRO A 54 14.22 0.74 -20.66
N ALA A 55 14.45 0.41 -19.39
CA ALA A 55 13.47 0.51 -18.32
C ALA A 55 14.03 1.25 -17.11
N ILE A 56 13.11 1.77 -16.28
CA ILE A 56 13.40 2.35 -14.97
C ILE A 56 12.94 1.33 -13.91
N GLU A 57 13.83 0.99 -12.99
CA GLU A 57 13.56 0.08 -11.87
C GLU A 57 13.51 0.89 -10.56
N ILE A 58 12.37 0.82 -9.89
CA ILE A 58 12.14 1.53 -8.61
C ILE A 58 11.43 0.60 -7.62
N SER A 59 11.61 0.83 -6.33
CA SER A 59 10.82 0.12 -5.32
C SER A 59 9.35 0.50 -5.44
N GLY A 60 8.46 -0.51 -5.42
CA GLY A 60 7.01 -0.37 -5.53
C GLY A 60 6.30 -1.18 -4.46
N GLY A 61 5.10 -1.67 -4.79
CA GLY A 61 4.20 -2.35 -3.86
C GLY A 61 3.41 -1.37 -2.98
N SER A 62 2.15 -1.70 -2.71
CA SER A 62 1.20 -0.80 -2.03
C SER A 62 1.73 -0.29 -0.67
N ALA A 63 2.09 -1.19 0.25
CA ALA A 63 2.64 -0.77 1.54
C ALA A 63 4.01 -0.08 1.42
N GLY A 64 4.80 -0.40 0.38
CA GLY A 64 6.05 0.29 0.06
C GLY A 64 5.79 1.74 -0.37
N ASN A 65 4.76 1.98 -1.18
CA ASN A 65 4.32 3.32 -1.58
C ASN A 65 3.86 4.12 -0.36
N THR A 66 3.06 3.49 0.50
CA THR A 66 2.61 4.10 1.76
C THR A 66 3.80 4.49 2.65
N ALA A 67 4.78 3.60 2.84
CA ALA A 67 5.97 3.87 3.65
C ALA A 67 6.79 5.04 3.11
N ALA A 68 6.98 5.12 1.79
CA ALA A 68 7.69 6.24 1.15
C ALA A 68 6.93 7.56 1.30
N GLY A 69 5.60 7.53 1.14
CA GLY A 69 4.75 8.70 1.39
C GLY A 69 4.86 9.21 2.83
N ILE A 70 4.84 8.30 3.81
CA ILE A 70 5.03 8.61 5.24
C ILE A 70 6.38 9.28 5.48
N ALA A 71 7.46 8.73 4.89
CA ALA A 71 8.79 9.30 4.98
C ALA A 71 8.89 10.67 4.29
N SER A 72 8.23 10.88 3.14
CA SER A 72 8.16 12.15 2.43
C SER A 72 7.45 13.24 3.25
N PHE A 73 6.51 12.88 4.12
CA PHE A 73 5.93 13.79 5.12
C PHE A 73 6.86 14.09 6.30
N GLY A 74 8.00 13.40 6.41
CA GLY A 74 8.96 13.56 7.51
C GLY A 74 8.69 12.68 8.72
N SER A 75 7.75 11.73 8.66
CA SER A 75 7.55 10.72 9.71
C SER A 75 8.55 9.56 9.57
N ARG A 76 8.84 8.92 10.68
CA ARG A 76 9.78 7.79 10.75
C ARG A 76 9.06 6.50 10.33
N ALA A 77 9.32 6.06 9.09
CA ALA A 77 8.75 4.85 8.54
C ALA A 77 9.71 3.65 8.65
N ALA A 78 9.15 2.48 8.95
CA ALA A 78 9.83 1.19 8.79
C ALA A 78 9.02 0.29 7.86
N TYR A 79 9.68 -0.71 7.27
CA TYR A 79 9.03 -1.60 6.32
C TYR A 79 9.48 -3.06 6.53
N PHE A 80 8.52 -3.99 6.50
CA PHE A 80 8.75 -5.41 6.38
C PHE A 80 8.19 -5.93 5.05
N GLY A 81 9.02 -6.64 4.31
CA GLY A 81 8.67 -7.34 3.10
C GLY A 81 9.76 -8.33 2.74
N LYS A 82 9.42 -9.38 1.98
CA LYS A 82 10.37 -10.42 1.60
C LYS A 82 10.94 -10.15 0.22
N ILE A 83 12.26 -10.12 0.14
CA ILE A 83 13.05 -10.06 -1.10
C ILE A 83 14.06 -11.19 -1.13
N LYS A 84 14.59 -11.51 -2.31
CA LYS A 84 15.71 -12.43 -2.47
C LYS A 84 17.04 -11.67 -2.45
N ASN A 85 18.12 -12.39 -2.21
CA ASN A 85 19.47 -11.87 -2.37
C ASN A 85 19.85 -11.91 -3.87
N ASP A 86 19.29 -10.98 -4.63
CA ASP A 86 19.49 -10.80 -6.07
C ASP A 86 19.53 -9.31 -6.42
N GLN A 87 19.76 -8.99 -7.70
CA GLN A 87 19.89 -7.62 -8.18
C GLN A 87 18.65 -6.76 -7.89
N LEU A 88 17.44 -7.29 -8.11
CA LEU A 88 16.21 -6.54 -7.83
C LEU A 88 15.99 -6.33 -6.32
N GLY A 89 16.45 -7.28 -5.49
CA GLY A 89 16.49 -7.11 -4.04
C GLY A 89 17.44 -5.99 -3.60
N ASP A 90 18.55 -5.80 -4.31
CA ASP A 90 19.47 -4.66 -4.09
C ASP A 90 18.81 -3.34 -4.49
N VAL A 91 18.18 -3.29 -5.69
CA VAL A 91 17.42 -2.13 -6.17
C VAL A 91 16.35 -1.74 -5.15
N PHE A 92 15.50 -2.69 -4.72
CA PHE A 92 14.44 -2.44 -3.76
C PHE A 92 14.98 -1.88 -2.45
N THR A 93 16.03 -2.51 -1.91
CA THR A 93 16.63 -2.10 -0.63
C THR A 93 17.22 -0.70 -0.71
N HIS A 94 18.01 -0.42 -1.77
CA HIS A 94 18.67 0.85 -1.96
C HIS A 94 17.64 1.98 -2.11
N ASP A 95 16.68 1.79 -3.00
CA ASP A 95 15.69 2.81 -3.31
C ASP A 95 14.80 3.13 -2.10
N LEU A 96 14.26 2.13 -1.43
CA LEU A 96 13.40 2.34 -0.26
C LEU A 96 14.14 3.06 0.89
N ARG A 97 15.41 2.67 1.13
CA ARG A 97 16.26 3.35 2.13
C ARG A 97 16.62 4.78 1.73
N SER A 98 16.85 5.04 0.45
CA SER A 98 17.17 6.39 -0.04
C SER A 98 16.03 7.38 0.19
N GLN A 99 14.81 6.88 0.27
CA GLN A 99 13.60 7.64 0.61
C GLN A 99 13.39 7.80 2.13
N GLY A 100 14.34 7.35 2.96
CA GLY A 100 14.29 7.52 4.41
C GLY A 100 13.50 6.43 5.15
N VAL A 101 13.10 5.34 4.47
CA VAL A 101 12.41 4.21 5.11
C VAL A 101 13.40 3.22 5.69
N SER A 102 13.22 2.83 6.94
CA SER A 102 14.03 1.77 7.58
C SER A 102 13.61 0.40 7.04
N PHE A 103 14.48 -0.24 6.27
CA PHE A 103 14.26 -1.57 5.70
C PHE A 103 15.45 -2.48 5.99
N ASN A 104 15.24 -3.45 6.89
CA ASN A 104 16.27 -4.39 7.35
C ASN A 104 15.77 -5.85 7.33
N SER A 105 14.75 -6.17 6.54
CA SER A 105 14.24 -7.53 6.40
C SER A 105 15.32 -8.49 5.92
N GLN A 106 15.32 -9.69 6.49
CA GLN A 106 16.26 -10.74 6.09
C GLN A 106 15.93 -11.20 4.66
N ARG A 107 16.94 -11.19 3.80
CA ARG A 107 16.81 -11.63 2.41
C ARG A 107 16.74 -13.15 2.32
N ALA A 108 15.90 -13.67 1.43
CA ALA A 108 15.91 -15.09 1.07
C ALA A 108 17.17 -15.44 0.27
N THR A 109 17.85 -16.52 0.63
CA THR A 109 19.00 -17.03 -0.12
C THR A 109 18.61 -18.07 -1.15
N GLU A 110 17.44 -18.70 -0.96
CA GLU A 110 16.88 -19.73 -1.85
C GLU A 110 15.44 -19.33 -2.26
N GLY A 111 14.87 -20.09 -3.18
CA GLY A 111 13.50 -19.88 -3.66
C GLY A 111 13.39 -18.87 -4.80
N PRO A 112 12.17 -18.35 -5.06
CA PRO A 112 11.87 -17.50 -6.20
C PRO A 112 12.60 -16.16 -6.16
N ALA A 113 12.81 -15.53 -7.33
CA ALA A 113 13.43 -14.22 -7.47
C ALA A 113 12.61 -13.13 -6.77
N THR A 114 13.22 -11.98 -6.50
CA THR A 114 12.52 -10.79 -5.99
C THR A 114 11.36 -10.43 -6.93
N ALA A 115 10.24 -10.05 -6.35
CA ALA A 115 9.04 -9.68 -7.08
C ALA A 115 9.26 -8.46 -7.97
N ARG A 116 8.61 -8.46 -9.13
CA ARG A 116 8.66 -7.35 -10.09
C ARG A 116 7.33 -7.17 -10.80
N SER A 117 6.98 -5.92 -11.07
CA SER A 117 5.80 -5.55 -11.85
C SER A 117 6.25 -4.79 -13.10
N PHE A 118 5.99 -5.35 -14.28
CA PHE A 118 6.25 -4.67 -15.55
C PHE A 118 5.13 -3.69 -15.82
N VAL A 119 5.44 -2.41 -15.74
CA VAL A 119 4.54 -1.31 -16.05
C VAL A 119 4.85 -0.84 -17.47
N LEU A 120 4.13 -1.39 -18.43
CA LEU A 120 4.33 -1.16 -19.86
C LEU A 120 3.44 0.01 -20.30
N VAL A 121 4.04 1.11 -20.73
CA VAL A 121 3.35 2.36 -21.07
C VAL A 121 3.35 2.56 -22.58
N THR A 122 2.17 2.58 -23.20
CA THR A 122 2.01 2.86 -24.64
C THR A 122 1.96 4.36 -24.93
N ALA A 123 2.11 4.73 -26.21
CA ALA A 123 2.23 6.14 -26.64
C ALA A 123 1.02 7.02 -26.26
N ASP A 124 -0.15 6.41 -26.10
CA ASP A 124 -1.39 7.08 -25.62
C ASP A 124 -1.45 7.23 -24.09
N GLY A 125 -0.39 6.76 -23.36
CA GLY A 125 -0.32 6.83 -21.91
C GLY A 125 -1.00 5.67 -21.17
N GLU A 126 -1.57 4.69 -21.90
CA GLU A 126 -2.21 3.53 -21.29
C GLU A 126 -1.16 2.61 -20.67
N ARG A 127 -1.47 2.04 -19.49
CA ARG A 127 -0.60 1.16 -18.73
C ARG A 127 -1.10 -0.27 -18.74
N THR A 128 -0.20 -1.17 -19.05
CA THR A 128 -0.43 -2.62 -18.96
C THR A 128 0.51 -3.20 -17.93
N MET A 129 -0.04 -3.76 -16.85
CA MET A 129 0.74 -4.24 -15.72
C MET A 129 0.80 -5.76 -15.71
N ASN A 130 2.01 -6.30 -15.52
CA ASN A 130 2.23 -7.74 -15.43
C ASN A 130 3.13 -8.03 -14.24
N THR A 131 2.56 -8.62 -13.19
CA THR A 131 3.23 -8.74 -11.89
C THR A 131 3.60 -10.20 -11.60
N TYR A 132 4.90 -10.41 -11.40
CA TYR A 132 5.46 -11.64 -10.83
C TYR A 132 5.69 -11.42 -9.34
N LEU A 133 4.97 -12.17 -8.51
CA LEU A 133 5.01 -11.99 -7.06
C LEU A 133 6.28 -12.56 -6.40
N GLY A 134 6.91 -13.57 -7.00
CA GLY A 134 8.22 -14.09 -6.58
C GLY A 134 8.35 -14.30 -5.07
N ALA A 135 9.44 -13.77 -4.51
CA ALA A 135 9.78 -13.94 -3.10
C ALA A 135 8.81 -13.22 -2.13
N CYS A 136 8.09 -12.18 -2.57
CA CYS A 136 7.32 -11.34 -1.65
C CYS A 136 6.18 -12.11 -0.95
N VAL A 137 5.60 -13.12 -1.61
CA VAL A 137 4.53 -13.96 -1.03
C VAL A 137 5.03 -14.97 0.00
N ASN A 138 6.34 -15.10 0.18
CA ASN A 138 6.96 -16.01 1.14
C ASN A 138 7.29 -15.32 2.48
N LEU A 139 6.62 -14.22 2.79
CA LEU A 139 6.69 -13.61 4.11
C LEU A 139 6.13 -14.57 5.16
N THR A 140 6.86 -14.76 6.26
CA THR A 140 6.49 -15.67 7.35
C THR A 140 6.59 -14.97 8.70
N THR A 141 6.17 -15.67 9.75
CA THR A 141 6.31 -15.19 11.12
C THR A 141 7.78 -14.94 11.54
N ALA A 142 8.75 -15.62 10.92
CA ALA A 142 10.18 -15.41 11.19
C ALA A 142 10.70 -14.05 10.68
N ASP A 143 10.00 -13.44 9.72
CA ASP A 143 10.35 -12.12 9.16
C ASP A 143 9.84 -10.96 10.03
N ILE A 144 9.03 -11.24 11.05
CA ILE A 144 8.43 -10.24 11.95
C ILE A 144 9.32 -10.06 13.18
N ASP A 145 10.05 -8.97 13.19
CA ASP A 145 10.90 -8.57 14.33
C ASP A 145 10.04 -7.93 15.44
N PRO A 146 9.92 -8.55 16.62
CA PRO A 146 9.10 -8.06 17.71
C PRO A 146 9.54 -6.69 18.24
N ASP A 147 10.84 -6.39 18.22
CA ASP A 147 11.37 -5.13 18.73
C ASP A 147 11.02 -3.95 17.82
N ILE A 148 10.93 -4.19 16.51
CA ILE A 148 10.50 -3.17 15.54
C ILE A 148 8.99 -2.95 15.63
N VAL A 149 8.20 -4.02 15.75
CA VAL A 149 6.75 -3.93 15.93
C VAL A 149 6.42 -3.14 17.23
N ALA A 150 7.04 -3.49 18.35
CA ALA A 150 6.81 -2.80 19.62
C ALA A 150 7.28 -1.33 19.60
N ALA A 151 8.26 -1.00 18.77
CA ALA A 151 8.80 0.34 18.62
C ALA A 151 8.04 1.24 17.63
N ALA A 152 7.03 0.73 16.92
CA ALA A 152 6.19 1.49 16.01
C ALA A 152 4.90 1.97 16.71
N GLN A 153 4.42 3.21 16.43
CA GLN A 153 3.13 3.67 16.96
C GLN A 153 1.97 2.91 16.30
N ILE A 154 2.07 2.69 14.98
CA ILE A 154 1.07 1.98 14.18
C ILE A 154 1.77 0.92 13.32
N THR A 155 1.22 -0.30 13.29
CA THR A 155 1.58 -1.34 12.31
C THR A 155 0.51 -1.39 11.22
N TYR A 156 0.88 -0.98 9.99
CA TYR A 156 0.03 -0.94 8.81
C TYR A 156 0.30 -2.16 7.91
N MET A 157 -0.73 -2.89 7.54
CA MET A 157 -0.67 -4.15 6.82
C MET A 157 -1.39 -4.07 5.47
N GLU A 158 -0.79 -4.68 4.46
CA GLU A 158 -1.29 -4.72 3.07
C GLU A 158 -2.13 -5.97 2.81
N GLY A 159 -3.41 -5.82 2.47
CA GLY A 159 -4.34 -6.93 2.24
C GLY A 159 -3.92 -7.91 1.15
N TYR A 160 -3.17 -7.49 0.13
CA TYR A 160 -2.67 -8.39 -0.93
C TYR A 160 -1.83 -9.58 -0.42
N LEU A 161 -1.17 -9.46 0.73
CA LEU A 161 -0.45 -10.59 1.34
C LEU A 161 -1.38 -11.64 1.98
N TRP A 162 -2.68 -11.38 2.04
CA TRP A 162 -3.66 -12.27 2.70
C TRP A 162 -3.96 -13.56 1.94
N ASP A 163 -3.41 -13.76 0.72
CA ASP A 163 -3.60 -14.98 -0.07
C ASP A 163 -2.86 -16.21 0.52
N ARG A 164 -1.71 -16.01 1.18
CA ARG A 164 -0.86 -17.11 1.67
C ARG A 164 -1.10 -17.37 3.16
N PRO A 165 -1.28 -18.65 3.57
CA PRO A 165 -1.49 -18.98 4.99
C PRO A 165 -0.37 -18.47 5.89
N GLU A 166 0.89 -18.60 5.47
CA GLU A 166 2.07 -18.18 6.25
C GLU A 166 2.09 -16.66 6.46
N ALA A 167 1.68 -15.89 5.43
CA ALA A 167 1.57 -14.44 5.53
C ALA A 167 0.40 -14.02 6.44
N LYS A 168 -0.73 -14.76 6.42
CA LYS A 168 -1.82 -14.56 7.39
C LYS A 168 -1.34 -14.74 8.82
N GLU A 169 -0.57 -15.80 9.09
CA GLU A 169 0.02 -16.03 10.41
C GLU A 169 0.99 -14.91 10.81
N ALA A 170 1.80 -14.42 9.85
CA ALA A 170 2.71 -13.30 10.09
C ALA A 170 1.95 -12.01 10.47
N PHE A 171 0.86 -11.69 9.78
CA PHE A 171 0.02 -10.54 10.09
C PHE A 171 -0.64 -10.67 11.45
N GLN A 172 -1.24 -11.82 11.75
CA GLN A 172 -1.85 -12.09 13.05
C GLN A 172 -0.81 -11.99 14.18
N ARG A 173 0.42 -12.46 13.94
CA ARG A 173 1.52 -12.32 14.89
C ARG A 173 1.90 -10.86 15.08
N ALA A 174 2.10 -10.08 14.01
CA ALA A 174 2.42 -8.67 14.07
C ALA A 174 1.33 -7.87 14.81
N ALA A 175 0.05 -8.14 14.51
CA ALA A 175 -1.08 -7.50 15.17
C ALA A 175 -1.12 -7.80 16.68
N ARG A 176 -0.94 -9.07 17.08
CA ARG A 176 -0.85 -9.42 18.52
C ARG A 176 0.30 -8.71 19.20
N MET A 177 1.51 -8.73 18.62
CA MET A 177 2.70 -8.05 19.17
C MET A 177 2.47 -6.53 19.34
N ALA A 178 1.88 -5.89 18.33
CA ALA A 178 1.53 -4.47 18.40
C ALA A 178 0.58 -4.17 19.57
N ARG A 179 -0.49 -4.94 19.70
CA ARG A 179 -1.46 -4.79 20.78
C ARG A 179 -0.87 -5.06 22.16
N ASP A 180 -0.05 -6.11 22.30
CA ASP A 180 0.64 -6.44 23.57
C ASP A 180 1.58 -5.30 24.01
N ALA A 181 2.15 -4.58 23.04
CA ALA A 181 2.96 -3.39 23.26
C ALA A 181 2.12 -2.09 23.47
N GLY A 182 0.79 -2.18 23.41
CA GLY A 182 -0.11 -1.01 23.51
C GLY A 182 -0.05 -0.10 22.27
N ARG A 183 0.24 -0.68 21.08
CA ARG A 183 0.33 -0.01 19.78
C ARG A 183 -0.94 -0.25 18.95
N LYS A 184 -1.17 0.62 17.96
CA LYS A 184 -2.29 0.50 17.03
C LYS A 184 -1.95 -0.40 15.85
N THR A 185 -3.00 -1.00 15.28
CA THR A 185 -2.93 -1.80 14.07
C THR A 185 -3.83 -1.21 12.99
N ALA A 186 -3.36 -1.26 11.75
CA ALA A 186 -4.10 -0.78 10.59
C ALA A 186 -4.00 -1.78 9.43
N ILE A 187 -5.03 -1.86 8.60
CA ILE A 187 -5.02 -2.68 7.39
C ILE A 187 -5.65 -1.91 6.22
N THR A 188 -5.09 -2.09 5.01
CA THR A 188 -5.81 -1.78 3.76
C THR A 188 -6.37 -3.04 3.16
N LEU A 189 -7.59 -2.98 2.63
CA LEU A 189 -8.23 -4.13 1.97
C LEU A 189 -7.66 -4.42 0.58
N SER A 190 -6.93 -3.47 0.01
CA SER A 190 -6.15 -3.55 -1.23
C SER A 190 -6.95 -3.64 -2.52
N ASP A 191 -7.81 -4.64 -2.70
CA ASP A 191 -8.77 -4.72 -3.80
C ASP A 191 -9.98 -5.63 -3.50
N SER A 192 -11.05 -5.45 -4.28
CA SER A 192 -12.30 -6.22 -4.09
C SER A 192 -12.13 -7.71 -4.38
N PHE A 193 -11.23 -8.12 -5.29
CA PHE A 193 -11.00 -9.53 -5.60
C PHE A 193 -10.29 -10.25 -4.44
N CYS A 194 -9.36 -9.58 -3.78
CA CYS A 194 -8.72 -10.08 -2.57
C CYS A 194 -9.75 -10.26 -1.45
N VAL A 195 -10.60 -9.24 -1.25
CA VAL A 195 -11.69 -9.27 -0.28
C VAL A 195 -12.67 -10.42 -0.56
N ASP A 196 -13.09 -10.61 -1.80
CA ASP A 196 -14.04 -11.66 -2.18
C ASP A 196 -13.50 -13.07 -1.89
N ARG A 197 -12.21 -13.30 -2.13
CA ARG A 197 -11.56 -14.59 -1.83
C ARG A 197 -11.43 -14.89 -0.35
N HIS A 198 -11.29 -13.86 0.49
CA HIS A 198 -10.87 -14.02 1.88
C HIS A 198 -11.76 -13.30 2.90
N ARG A 199 -13.00 -12.98 2.51
CA ARG A 199 -13.96 -12.16 3.27
C ARG A 199 -14.06 -12.53 4.74
N ASP A 200 -14.36 -13.78 5.05
CA ASP A 200 -14.61 -14.22 6.43
C ASP A 200 -13.35 -14.02 7.29
N SER A 201 -12.18 -14.34 6.74
CA SER A 201 -10.92 -14.18 7.47
C SER A 201 -10.50 -12.72 7.60
N PHE A 202 -10.86 -11.83 6.66
CA PHE A 202 -10.70 -10.38 6.83
C PHE A 202 -11.62 -9.85 7.94
N LEU A 203 -12.90 -10.24 7.94
CA LEU A 203 -13.84 -9.85 8.99
C LEU A 203 -13.40 -10.32 10.37
N GLU A 204 -12.88 -11.55 10.47
CA GLU A 204 -12.32 -12.07 11.71
C GLU A 204 -11.11 -11.26 12.18
N LEU A 205 -10.17 -10.95 11.27
CA LEU A 205 -9.01 -10.14 11.59
C LEU A 205 -9.42 -8.73 12.04
N ILE A 206 -10.31 -8.07 11.29
CA ILE A 206 -10.76 -6.71 11.56
C ILE A 206 -11.41 -6.64 12.95
N ARG A 207 -12.36 -7.51 13.24
CA ARG A 207 -13.10 -7.50 14.51
C ARG A 207 -12.24 -7.77 15.73
N ASN A 208 -11.20 -8.57 15.56
CA ASN A 208 -10.42 -9.05 16.70
C ASN A 208 -9.07 -8.37 16.89
N GLN A 209 -8.47 -7.81 15.82
CA GLN A 209 -7.07 -7.42 15.86
C GLN A 209 -6.74 -6.08 15.17
N ILE A 210 -7.70 -5.44 14.49
CA ILE A 210 -7.44 -4.20 13.73
C ILE A 210 -8.17 -3.01 14.35
N ASP A 211 -7.43 -1.94 14.59
CA ASP A 211 -7.98 -0.68 15.08
C ASP A 211 -8.45 0.21 13.91
N ILE A 212 -7.73 0.20 12.76
CA ILE A 212 -7.94 1.13 11.66
C ILE A 212 -8.08 0.38 10.34
N VAL A 213 -9.19 0.56 9.64
CA VAL A 213 -9.43 -0.04 8.32
C VAL A 213 -9.38 1.03 7.25
N PHE A 214 -8.53 0.82 6.22
CA PHE A 214 -8.53 1.60 4.98
C PHE A 214 -9.21 0.79 3.88
N ALA A 215 -10.17 1.39 3.20
CA ALA A 215 -10.85 0.76 2.07
C ALA A 215 -11.39 1.82 1.10
N ASN A 216 -11.50 1.45 -0.17
CA ASN A 216 -12.36 2.22 -1.08
C ASN A 216 -13.81 1.72 -1.01
N GLU A 217 -14.73 2.45 -1.69
CA GLU A 217 -16.15 2.12 -1.72
C GLU A 217 -16.42 0.70 -2.25
N GLY A 218 -15.72 0.27 -3.30
CA GLY A 218 -15.87 -1.08 -3.87
C GLY A 218 -15.41 -2.17 -2.91
N GLU A 219 -14.27 -1.99 -2.26
CA GLU A 219 -13.70 -2.92 -1.29
C GLU A 219 -14.59 -3.10 -0.06
N ILE A 220 -15.09 -1.98 0.50
CA ILE A 220 -15.95 -2.07 1.68
C ILE A 220 -17.31 -2.66 1.36
N CYS A 221 -17.86 -2.36 0.19
CA CYS A 221 -19.10 -2.98 -0.29
C CYS A 221 -18.91 -4.49 -0.53
N SER A 222 -17.78 -4.91 -1.11
CA SER A 222 -17.42 -6.32 -1.26
C SER A 222 -17.31 -7.02 0.08
N LEU A 223 -16.63 -6.43 1.07
CA LEU A 223 -16.43 -7.00 2.40
C LEU A 223 -17.76 -7.35 3.09
N TYR A 224 -18.74 -6.45 2.99
CA TYR A 224 -20.06 -6.62 3.61
C TYR A 224 -21.15 -7.13 2.66
N GLN A 225 -20.77 -7.58 1.47
CA GLN A 225 -21.67 -8.17 0.45
C GLN A 225 -22.90 -7.31 0.17
N THR A 226 -22.71 -6.04 -0.03
CA THR A 226 -23.77 -5.07 -0.33
C THR A 226 -23.38 -4.13 -1.45
N SER A 227 -24.36 -3.72 -2.27
CA SER A 227 -24.18 -2.65 -3.26
C SER A 227 -24.44 -1.25 -2.68
N GLN A 228 -24.84 -1.18 -1.41
CA GLN A 228 -25.21 0.06 -0.73
C GLN A 228 -24.04 0.51 0.15
N PHE A 229 -23.35 1.58 -0.25
CA PHE A 229 -22.23 2.13 0.52
C PHE A 229 -22.60 2.44 1.97
N GLU A 230 -23.75 3.04 2.21
CA GLU A 230 -24.23 3.40 3.55
C GLU A 230 -24.40 2.16 4.46
N ALA A 231 -24.85 1.03 3.88
CA ALA A 231 -24.97 -0.22 4.64
C ALA A 231 -23.58 -0.79 5.00
N ALA A 232 -22.64 -0.78 4.06
CA ALA A 232 -21.26 -1.19 4.31
C ALA A 232 -20.58 -0.28 5.35
N ARG A 233 -20.75 1.02 5.20
CA ARG A 233 -20.27 2.07 6.09
C ARG A 233 -20.72 1.85 7.54
N GLU A 234 -22.02 1.60 7.76
CA GLU A 234 -22.54 1.35 9.10
C GLU A 234 -22.10 -0.03 9.65
N SER A 235 -21.75 -0.97 8.78
CA SER A 235 -21.22 -2.27 9.21
C SER A 235 -19.77 -2.15 9.70
N VAL A 236 -18.89 -1.50 8.94
CA VAL A 236 -17.49 -1.32 9.34
C VAL A 236 -17.34 -0.45 10.59
N ARG A 237 -18.23 0.52 10.80
CA ARG A 237 -18.30 1.34 12.03
C ARG A 237 -18.37 0.51 13.31
N ARG A 238 -19.02 -0.66 13.24
CA ARG A 238 -19.18 -1.57 14.39
C ARG A 238 -17.98 -2.51 14.56
N ASP A 239 -17.22 -2.71 13.50
CA ASP A 239 -16.20 -3.75 13.44
C ASP A 239 -14.77 -3.25 13.73
N CYS A 240 -14.52 -1.92 13.68
CA CYS A 240 -13.20 -1.32 13.99
C CYS A 240 -13.34 0.03 14.71
N GLU A 241 -12.24 0.52 15.30
CA GLU A 241 -12.23 1.82 15.98
C GLU A 241 -12.31 3.00 15.01
N ILE A 242 -11.54 2.93 13.90
CA ILE A 242 -11.50 3.96 12.86
C ILE A 242 -11.67 3.30 11.49
N ALA A 243 -12.64 3.75 10.70
CA ALA A 243 -12.72 3.39 9.29
C ALA A 243 -12.40 4.62 8.42
N VAL A 244 -11.53 4.41 7.44
CA VAL A 244 -11.06 5.41 6.47
C VAL A 244 -11.51 4.97 5.09
N LEU A 245 -12.59 5.56 4.60
CA LEU A 245 -13.28 5.12 3.39
C LEU A 245 -13.09 6.14 2.26
N THR A 246 -12.36 5.75 1.21
CA THR A 246 -12.15 6.60 0.03
C THR A 246 -13.23 6.36 -1.02
N ARG A 247 -13.64 7.43 -1.73
CA ARG A 247 -14.74 7.42 -2.69
C ARG A 247 -14.39 8.17 -3.97
N SER A 248 -13.15 8.03 -4.42
CA SER A 248 -12.63 8.69 -5.64
C SER A 248 -12.90 10.21 -5.62
N GLU A 249 -13.52 10.78 -6.64
CA GLU A 249 -13.86 12.19 -6.75
C GLU A 249 -14.87 12.69 -5.69
N ARG A 250 -15.57 11.78 -5.01
CA ARG A 250 -16.47 12.11 -3.91
C ARG A 250 -15.71 12.32 -2.57
N GLY A 251 -14.39 12.15 -2.59
CA GLY A 251 -13.55 12.38 -1.42
C GLY A 251 -13.45 11.17 -0.49
N SER A 252 -13.56 11.40 0.79
CA SER A 252 -13.43 10.35 1.81
C SER A 252 -14.36 10.56 2.98
N GLU A 253 -14.74 9.47 3.63
CA GLU A 253 -15.46 9.45 4.89
C GLU A 253 -14.64 8.75 5.97
N ILE A 254 -14.51 9.40 7.12
CA ILE A 254 -13.80 8.88 8.28
C ILE A 254 -14.83 8.63 9.38
N LEU A 255 -14.78 7.45 9.98
CA LEU A 255 -15.72 7.02 11.01
C LEU A 255 -14.97 6.70 12.30
N GLN A 256 -15.49 7.14 13.43
CA GLN A 256 -15.00 6.76 14.76
C GLN A 256 -16.15 6.79 15.77
N GLY A 257 -16.56 5.64 16.27
CA GLY A 257 -17.77 5.55 17.11
C GLY A 257 -18.98 6.17 16.39
N ASP A 258 -19.73 7.05 17.03
CA ASP A 258 -20.88 7.73 16.44
C ASP A 258 -20.50 8.95 15.57
N LYS A 259 -19.23 9.34 15.54
CA LYS A 259 -18.75 10.48 14.76
C LYS A 259 -18.40 10.08 13.34
N SER A 260 -18.60 11.03 12.42
CA SER A 260 -18.15 10.92 11.05
C SER A 260 -17.68 12.27 10.51
N TRP A 261 -16.71 12.22 9.61
CA TRP A 261 -16.19 13.39 8.91
C TRP A 261 -16.14 13.07 7.41
N THR A 262 -16.71 13.95 6.60
CA THR A 262 -16.61 13.90 5.15
C THR A 262 -15.59 14.94 4.71
N VAL A 263 -14.58 14.51 3.97
CA VAL A 263 -13.55 15.37 3.41
C VAL A 263 -13.60 15.27 1.89
N PRO A 264 -13.81 16.38 1.15
CA PRO A 264 -13.89 16.36 -0.29
C PRO A 264 -12.53 15.96 -0.91
N ALA A 265 -12.57 15.38 -2.10
CA ALA A 265 -11.38 15.17 -2.91
C ALA A 265 -10.73 16.52 -3.22
N ARG A 266 -9.40 16.56 -3.24
CA ARG A 266 -8.68 17.76 -3.63
C ARG A 266 -8.74 17.92 -5.16
N ALA A 267 -9.12 19.12 -5.61
CA ALA A 267 -9.19 19.41 -7.03
C ALA A 267 -7.80 19.34 -7.68
N ILE A 268 -7.74 18.69 -8.83
CA ILE A 268 -6.55 18.59 -9.69
C ILE A 268 -6.91 18.98 -11.12
N ALA A 269 -5.93 19.38 -11.91
CA ALA A 269 -6.15 19.79 -13.31
C ALA A 269 -6.54 18.58 -14.19
N LYS A 270 -5.88 17.43 -13.97
CA LYS A 270 -6.10 16.20 -14.73
C LYS A 270 -5.59 15.00 -13.93
N VAL A 271 -6.29 13.89 -13.95
CA VAL A 271 -5.79 12.59 -13.53
C VAL A 271 -4.89 12.06 -14.65
N VAL A 272 -3.60 11.82 -14.32
CA VAL A 272 -2.63 11.22 -15.24
C VAL A 272 -2.55 9.73 -14.98
N ASP A 273 -2.47 9.33 -13.70
CA ASP A 273 -2.35 7.94 -13.28
C ASP A 273 -2.97 7.76 -11.88
N ALA A 274 -3.93 6.88 -11.74
CA ALA A 274 -4.59 6.63 -10.46
C ALA A 274 -3.82 5.67 -9.53
N THR A 275 -2.69 5.10 -10.00
CA THR A 275 -1.87 4.16 -9.21
C THR A 275 -1.30 4.84 -7.98
N GLY A 276 -1.40 4.17 -6.83
CA GLY A 276 -0.90 4.71 -5.56
C GLY A 276 -1.79 5.74 -4.87
N ALA A 277 -2.95 6.12 -5.44
CA ALA A 277 -3.87 7.08 -4.82
C ALA A 277 -4.27 6.66 -3.39
N GLY A 278 -4.66 5.39 -3.22
CA GLY A 278 -5.00 4.82 -1.92
C GLY A 278 -3.81 4.75 -0.97
N ASP A 279 -2.63 4.38 -1.50
CA ASP A 279 -1.38 4.25 -0.73
C ASP A 279 -0.95 5.61 -0.17
N LEU A 280 -0.97 6.66 -0.99
CA LEU A 280 -0.60 8.00 -0.58
C LEU A 280 -1.67 8.66 0.27
N PHE A 281 -2.96 8.33 0.06
CA PHE A 281 -4.01 8.73 0.99
C PHE A 281 -3.74 8.15 2.39
N ALA A 282 -3.45 6.85 2.48
CA ALA A 282 -3.10 6.20 3.74
C ALA A 282 -1.84 6.81 4.36
N ALA A 283 -0.81 7.14 3.57
CA ALA A 283 0.41 7.78 4.05
C ALA A 283 0.13 9.14 4.73
N GLY A 284 -0.61 10.02 4.07
CA GLY A 284 -0.98 11.34 4.62
C GLY A 284 -1.87 11.23 5.86
N PHE A 285 -2.82 10.30 5.85
CA PHE A 285 -3.69 10.03 7.00
C PHE A 285 -2.90 9.53 8.21
N LEU A 286 -2.04 8.53 8.01
CA LEU A 286 -1.21 7.94 9.07
C LEU A 286 -0.17 8.94 9.61
N HIS A 287 0.43 9.76 8.75
CA HIS A 287 1.29 10.87 9.18
C HIS A 287 0.55 11.84 10.10
N GLY A 288 -0.65 12.27 9.71
CA GLY A 288 -1.47 13.15 10.53
C GLY A 288 -1.84 12.52 11.88
N LEU A 289 -2.26 11.25 11.86
CA LEU A 289 -2.69 10.51 13.05
C LEU A 289 -1.54 10.33 14.05
N THR A 290 -0.35 9.93 13.60
CA THR A 290 0.84 9.75 14.44
C THR A 290 1.41 11.08 14.95
N SER A 291 1.09 12.19 14.26
CA SER A 291 1.39 13.56 14.68
C SER A 291 0.32 14.17 15.59
N GLY A 292 -0.71 13.40 16.01
CA GLY A 292 -1.77 13.86 16.91
C GLY A 292 -2.77 14.84 16.29
N LYS A 293 -2.90 14.88 14.96
CA LYS A 293 -3.87 15.74 14.28
C LYS A 293 -5.29 15.18 14.41
N PRO A 294 -6.34 16.05 14.38
CA PRO A 294 -7.73 15.60 14.28
C PRO A 294 -7.98 14.76 13.02
N LEU A 295 -8.94 13.83 13.06
CA LEU A 295 -9.18 12.86 11.98
C LEU A 295 -9.57 13.51 10.64
N ASP A 296 -10.34 14.62 10.66
CA ASP A 296 -10.64 15.39 9.46
C ASP A 296 -9.38 16.03 8.86
N HIS A 297 -8.45 16.43 9.70
CA HIS A 297 -7.15 16.96 9.24
C HIS A 297 -6.26 15.86 8.68
N CYS A 298 -6.24 14.68 9.30
CA CYS A 298 -5.56 13.50 8.74
C CYS A 298 -6.07 13.17 7.33
N ALA A 299 -7.39 13.20 7.13
CA ALA A 299 -8.00 12.95 5.82
C ALA A 299 -7.65 14.05 4.79
N LYS A 300 -7.52 15.32 5.20
CA LYS A 300 -7.05 16.41 4.32
C LYS A 300 -5.60 16.20 3.87
N LEU A 301 -4.73 15.72 4.75
CA LEU A 301 -3.35 15.33 4.40
C LEU A 301 -3.34 14.13 3.45
N GLY A 302 -4.21 13.13 3.69
CA GLY A 302 -4.42 12.01 2.76
C GLY A 302 -4.88 12.47 1.38
N ALA A 303 -5.87 13.35 1.33
CA ALA A 303 -6.38 13.91 0.09
C ALA A 303 -5.33 14.74 -0.67
N LEU A 304 -4.46 15.45 0.05
CA LEU A 304 -3.33 16.19 -0.53
C LEU A 304 -2.35 15.24 -1.24
N ALA A 305 -1.91 14.19 -0.55
CA ALA A 305 -0.95 13.25 -1.10
C ALA A 305 -1.53 12.40 -2.24
N ALA A 306 -2.81 12.01 -2.14
CA ALA A 306 -3.50 11.32 -3.22
C ALA A 306 -3.64 12.21 -4.47
N ALA A 307 -3.95 13.49 -4.32
CA ALA A 307 -4.06 14.43 -5.43
C ALA A 307 -2.70 14.69 -6.11
N GLU A 308 -1.63 14.72 -5.35
CA GLU A 308 -0.28 14.86 -5.89
C GLU A 308 0.09 13.65 -6.75
N VAL A 309 0.00 12.43 -6.20
CA VAL A 309 0.44 11.23 -6.91
C VAL A 309 -0.35 10.96 -8.18
N ILE A 310 -1.65 11.26 -8.22
CA ILE A 310 -2.46 11.02 -9.43
C ILE A 310 -2.28 12.11 -10.51
N SER A 311 -1.49 13.14 -10.25
CA SER A 311 -1.20 14.21 -11.22
C SER A 311 -0.02 13.91 -12.16
N HIS A 312 0.71 12.83 -11.91
CA HIS A 312 1.87 12.38 -12.69
C HIS A 312 1.89 10.84 -12.84
N MET A 313 2.91 10.31 -13.48
CA MET A 313 3.10 8.86 -13.68
C MET A 313 3.80 8.25 -12.49
N GLY A 314 3.33 7.07 -12.04
CA GLY A 314 3.94 6.31 -10.94
C GLY A 314 3.21 6.48 -9.62
N ALA A 315 3.56 5.63 -8.65
CA ALA A 315 2.90 5.54 -7.35
C ALA A 315 3.71 6.20 -6.22
N ARG A 316 4.77 6.92 -6.55
CA ARG A 316 5.62 7.65 -5.59
C ARG A 316 5.44 9.15 -5.74
N PRO A 317 5.48 9.93 -4.64
CA PRO A 317 5.38 11.38 -4.75
C PRO A 317 6.62 11.95 -5.47
N GLU A 318 6.40 12.86 -6.41
CA GLU A 318 7.48 13.61 -7.08
C GLU A 318 7.93 14.86 -6.30
N VAL A 319 7.15 15.26 -5.28
CA VAL A 319 7.45 16.39 -4.40
C VAL A 319 7.73 15.93 -2.97
N ASN A 320 8.39 16.79 -2.18
CA ASN A 320 8.44 16.60 -0.73
C ASN A 320 7.06 16.91 -0.13
N LEU A 321 6.37 15.86 0.36
CA LEU A 321 5.00 15.99 0.87
C LEU A 321 4.91 16.88 2.12
N ALA A 322 5.97 16.96 2.94
CA ALA A 322 5.99 17.87 4.08
C ALA A 322 6.01 19.34 3.62
N GLU A 323 6.80 19.69 2.60
CA GLU A 323 6.79 21.03 2.03
C GLU A 323 5.47 21.34 1.35
N HIS A 324 4.93 20.39 0.60
CA HIS A 324 3.63 20.51 -0.05
C HIS A 324 2.51 20.72 0.97
N GLY A 325 2.54 19.99 2.10
CA GLY A 325 1.60 20.14 3.21
C GLY A 325 1.69 21.51 3.88
N ARG A 326 2.93 22.01 4.11
CA ARG A 326 3.13 23.37 4.62
C ARG A 326 2.61 24.45 3.67
N ALA A 327 2.90 24.33 2.38
CA ALA A 327 2.41 25.24 1.36
C ALA A 327 0.86 25.26 1.27
N ALA A 328 0.23 24.14 1.60
CA ALA A 328 -1.24 24.00 1.66
C ALA A 328 -1.86 24.44 3.02
N GLY A 329 -1.05 24.84 3.99
CA GLY A 329 -1.51 25.20 5.34
C GLY A 329 -2.03 24.03 6.17
N LEU A 330 -1.57 22.82 5.86
CA LEU A 330 -1.96 21.58 6.54
C LEU A 330 -0.90 21.03 7.51
N LEU A 331 0.32 21.57 7.49
CA LEU A 331 1.41 21.24 8.41
C LEU A 331 1.98 22.47 9.09
#